data_18e73f71496f07acf86694ed29ad15af
#
_entry.id   18e73f71496f07acf86694ed29ad15af
#
_cell.length_a   1.000
_cell.length_b   1.000
_cell.length_c   1.000
_cell.angle_alpha   90.00
_cell.angle_beta   90.00
_cell.angle_gamma   90.00
#
_symmetry.space_group_name_H-M   'P 1'
#
loop_
_entity.id
_entity.type
_entity.pdbx_description
1 polymer ?
#
loop_
_entity_poly.entity_id
_entity_poly.type
_entity_poly.pdbx_seq_one_letter_code
_entity_poly.pdbx_strand_id
1 'polypeptide(L)'
;RADFRMEWKPDSMTNIIFRPNVSYNKTDGATMKESGTFNDDPYNYIANPNDYLNFNDMDGSDPLRDIRVNATNEHGLSDTKSLSANATLQVNRKLNNKGRNITFRGSFGYGDNDNDQYTQSETRYYQIHNYLGGDSIQYRNQYITMPTKNYNYTAQLTYSEPIARATFLQFSYRFQYKNTTSDKSTYDLQGFPWEIGDGLPEGYEAAYVDSLSKDAEYKYFNHDVSLGLRFIREKYQMSVGMSLQPQNTKLSYKKGAYMVDTTRTVFNFAPNLDFRYRFSKVSQLRITYRGRSSQPSMENLLPIVDNSNPLNIRVGNPGLKPSFAHTMRAFYNTYNAERQRGMVAHLMFTATQNSISNSTQYDMETGRTIVTPQNINGNWNAFGMFGFNTALKNKKFTINSFARANYQNQVAYLYNKDTKMDDKNTTTGLTLAENLNGSYRNDWFEFSLNGSIEYTAERSKLRPENNQNPYTFSYGASTNVTLPWQMTLSTNITNQSRRGYNDASYNNNELIWNAQIAQNLLKGAATISFEMYDILKQQSNISRSLSADMRSVTEYNSINSYCMLHFIYRLNIFGSKGARDKMMNSRRGFGGPGFGPGGHRGRPF
;
A
#
# COMPACT_ATOMS: atom_id res chain seq x y z
N ARG A 1 -2.37 21.26 0.22
CA ARG A 1 -3.31 20.63 1.17
C ARG A 1 -3.69 21.60 2.26
N ALA A 2 -4.99 21.70 2.58
CA ALA A 2 -5.53 22.49 3.67
C ALA A 2 -6.42 21.60 4.56
N ASP A 3 -6.14 21.61 5.86
CA ASP A 3 -6.88 20.88 6.89
C ASP A 3 -7.38 21.88 7.92
N PHE A 4 -8.65 21.81 8.26
CA PHE A 4 -9.24 22.64 9.30
C PHE A 4 -9.99 21.76 10.30
N ARG A 5 -9.94 22.13 11.58
CA ARG A 5 -10.71 21.49 12.64
C ARG A 5 -11.36 22.53 13.52
N MET A 6 -12.66 22.49 13.60
CA MET A 6 -13.46 23.25 14.54
C MET A 6 -14.06 22.29 15.59
N GLU A 7 -13.97 22.64 16.84
CA GLU A 7 -14.69 21.99 17.93
C GLU A 7 -15.48 23.04 18.72
N TRP A 8 -16.78 22.86 18.77
CA TRP A 8 -17.68 23.77 19.44
C TRP A 8 -18.55 23.02 20.46
N LYS A 9 -18.59 23.56 21.67
CA LYS A 9 -19.38 23.03 22.78
C LYS A 9 -20.36 24.12 23.22
N PRO A 10 -21.55 24.20 22.58
CA PRO A 10 -22.54 25.22 22.92
C PRO A 10 -23.04 25.07 24.36
N ASP A 11 -23.06 23.86 24.89
CA ASP A 11 -23.42 23.55 26.28
C ASP A 11 -22.62 22.33 26.79
N SER A 12 -22.79 21.94 28.05
CA SER A 12 -22.11 20.80 28.68
C SER A 12 -22.56 19.43 28.15
N MET A 13 -23.64 19.38 27.38
CA MET A 13 -24.27 18.17 26.87
C MET A 13 -23.98 17.95 25.36
N THR A 14 -23.56 19.00 24.64
CA THR A 14 -23.41 18.99 23.19
C THR A 14 -21.97 19.25 22.81
N ASN A 15 -21.44 18.42 21.87
CA ASN A 15 -20.13 18.62 21.27
C ASN A 15 -20.26 18.46 19.76
N ILE A 16 -19.89 19.51 19.03
CA ILE A 16 -19.92 19.58 17.56
C ILE A 16 -18.49 19.65 17.07
N ILE A 17 -18.14 18.75 16.17
CA ILE A 17 -16.81 18.68 15.55
C ILE A 17 -16.98 18.74 14.05
N PHE A 18 -16.35 19.72 13.41
CA PHE A 18 -16.32 19.85 11.96
C PHE A 18 -14.88 19.81 11.45
N ARG A 19 -14.64 18.97 10.43
CA ARG A 19 -13.30 18.73 9.87
C ARG A 19 -13.37 18.70 8.35
N PRO A 20 -13.22 19.84 7.68
CA PRO A 20 -13.00 19.88 6.25
C PRO A 20 -11.51 19.66 5.93
N ASN A 21 -11.27 19.07 4.78
CA ASN A 21 -9.94 18.85 4.22
C ASN A 21 -10.03 19.01 2.71
N VAL A 22 -9.09 19.73 2.11
CA VAL A 22 -8.93 19.87 0.65
C VAL A 22 -7.48 19.58 0.31
N SER A 23 -7.26 18.78 -0.70
CA SER A 23 -5.93 18.53 -1.25
C SER A 23 -5.97 18.57 -2.78
N TYR A 24 -4.99 19.21 -3.36
CA TYR A 24 -4.70 19.18 -4.77
C TYR A 24 -3.30 18.64 -4.95
N ASN A 25 -3.13 17.74 -5.89
CA ASN A 25 -1.85 17.16 -6.27
C ASN A 25 -1.75 17.13 -7.78
N LYS A 26 -0.59 17.51 -8.32
CA LYS A 26 -0.21 17.32 -9.70
C LYS A 26 1.06 16.48 -9.72
N THR A 27 1.09 15.47 -10.55
CA THR A 27 2.24 14.58 -10.70
C THR A 27 2.50 14.35 -12.16
N ASP A 28 3.69 14.74 -12.61
CA ASP A 28 4.22 14.42 -13.93
C ASP A 28 5.20 13.27 -13.75
N GLY A 29 5.08 12.23 -14.56
CA GLY A 29 5.93 11.05 -14.51
C GLY A 29 6.45 10.69 -15.90
N ALA A 30 7.70 10.24 -15.95
CA ALA A 30 8.29 9.64 -17.13
C ALA A 30 8.83 8.26 -16.74
N THR A 31 8.57 7.26 -17.56
CA THR A 31 9.05 5.89 -17.35
C THR A 31 9.67 5.36 -18.62
N MET A 32 10.83 4.70 -18.47
CA MET A 32 11.42 3.85 -19.49
C MET A 32 11.52 2.45 -18.89
N LYS A 33 11.02 1.46 -19.59
CA LYS A 33 10.96 0.09 -19.10
C LYS A 33 11.37 -0.88 -20.18
N GLU A 34 12.32 -1.72 -19.85
CA GLU A 34 12.69 -2.90 -20.62
C GLU A 34 12.26 -4.14 -19.83
N SER A 35 11.64 -5.10 -20.47
CA SER A 35 11.19 -6.33 -19.81
C SER A 35 11.26 -7.51 -20.75
N GLY A 36 11.51 -8.69 -20.19
CA GLY A 36 11.52 -9.96 -20.93
C GLY A 36 10.79 -11.04 -20.16
N THR A 37 10.15 -11.93 -20.90
CA THR A 37 9.51 -13.14 -20.38
C THR A 37 10.27 -14.35 -20.92
N PHE A 38 10.53 -15.33 -20.05
CA PHE A 38 11.32 -16.51 -20.36
C PHE A 38 10.56 -17.78 -19.99
N ASN A 39 10.74 -18.86 -20.76
CA ASN A 39 10.18 -20.18 -20.48
C ASN A 39 11.01 -20.99 -19.48
N ASP A 40 12.27 -20.61 -19.26
CA ASP A 40 13.16 -21.18 -18.24
C ASP A 40 13.81 -20.05 -17.42
N ASP A 41 14.47 -20.38 -16.32
CA ASP A 41 15.15 -19.40 -15.47
C ASP A 41 16.39 -18.82 -16.19
N PRO A 42 16.36 -17.54 -16.61
CA PRO A 42 17.46 -16.95 -17.37
C PRO A 42 18.77 -16.88 -16.57
N TYR A 43 18.73 -16.92 -15.23
CA TYR A 43 19.92 -16.96 -14.39
C TYR A 43 20.69 -18.30 -14.45
N ASN A 44 20.09 -19.34 -15.01
CA ASN A 44 20.80 -20.60 -15.30
C ASN A 44 21.75 -20.46 -16.49
N TYR A 45 21.57 -19.46 -17.35
CA TYR A 45 22.29 -19.24 -18.59
C TYR A 45 23.29 -18.10 -18.49
N ILE A 46 22.94 -17.04 -17.72
CA ILE A 46 23.76 -15.86 -17.60
C ILE A 46 23.59 -15.20 -16.21
N ALA A 47 24.66 -14.56 -15.73
CA ALA A 47 24.66 -13.91 -14.41
C ALA A 47 23.73 -12.68 -14.33
N ASN A 48 23.60 -11.91 -15.42
CA ASN A 48 22.84 -10.66 -15.48
C ASN A 48 21.87 -10.65 -16.67
N PRO A 49 20.69 -11.29 -16.58
CA PRO A 49 19.71 -11.30 -17.67
C PRO A 49 19.18 -9.91 -18.05
N ASN A 50 19.20 -8.95 -17.11
CA ASN A 50 18.72 -7.58 -17.35
C ASN A 50 19.56 -6.85 -18.42
N ASP A 51 20.84 -7.16 -18.56
CA ASP A 51 21.73 -6.56 -19.56
C ASP A 51 21.33 -6.94 -21.01
N TYR A 52 20.50 -7.97 -21.15
CA TYR A 52 20.04 -8.52 -22.44
C TYR A 52 18.57 -8.19 -22.74
N LEU A 53 17.96 -7.22 -22.06
CA LEU A 53 16.58 -6.82 -22.33
C LEU A 53 16.46 -5.77 -23.45
N ASN A 54 17.55 -5.04 -23.74
CA ASN A 54 17.56 -4.07 -24.82
C ASN A 54 17.58 -4.76 -26.21
N PHE A 55 17.03 -4.08 -27.23
CA PHE A 55 16.95 -4.64 -28.59
C PHE A 55 18.22 -4.44 -29.42
N ASN A 56 19.22 -3.71 -28.91
CA ASN A 56 20.42 -3.34 -29.63
C ASN A 56 21.46 -4.49 -29.70
N ASP A 57 21.39 -5.45 -28.76
CA ASP A 57 22.36 -6.54 -28.61
C ASP A 57 21.84 -7.88 -29.17
N MET A 58 20.83 -7.85 -30.06
CA MET A 58 20.16 -9.04 -30.57
C MET A 58 20.76 -9.60 -31.86
N ASP A 59 22.07 -9.49 -32.04
CA ASP A 59 22.79 -10.33 -32.99
C ASP A 59 22.75 -11.77 -32.53
N GLY A 60 22.87 -12.73 -33.45
CA GLY A 60 22.71 -14.18 -33.20
C GLY A 60 23.56 -14.80 -32.08
N SER A 61 24.15 -13.98 -31.22
CA SER A 61 24.91 -14.34 -30.02
C SER A 61 24.14 -14.19 -28.71
N ASP A 62 22.82 -13.85 -28.73
CA ASP A 62 22.02 -13.73 -27.50
C ASP A 62 21.89 -15.09 -26.80
N PRO A 63 22.52 -15.29 -25.62
CA PRO A 63 22.52 -16.58 -24.92
C PRO A 63 21.14 -16.95 -24.36
N LEU A 64 20.19 -16.01 -24.34
CA LEU A 64 18.83 -16.22 -23.84
C LEU A 64 17.79 -16.41 -24.94
N ARG A 65 18.21 -16.38 -26.23
CA ARG A 65 17.27 -16.39 -27.35
C ARG A 65 16.34 -17.60 -27.34
N ASP A 66 16.86 -18.79 -27.06
CA ASP A 66 16.08 -20.03 -27.13
C ASP A 66 15.00 -20.13 -26.02
N ILE A 67 15.25 -19.51 -24.88
CA ILE A 67 14.31 -19.50 -23.75
C ILE A 67 13.45 -18.25 -23.70
N ARG A 68 13.78 -17.22 -24.49
CA ARG A 68 13.06 -15.96 -24.51
C ARG A 68 11.74 -16.10 -25.26
N VAL A 69 10.64 -15.71 -24.64
CA VAL A 69 9.30 -15.73 -25.24
C VAL A 69 8.99 -14.38 -25.86
N ASN A 70 9.14 -13.32 -25.10
CA ASN A 70 9.02 -11.96 -25.60
C ASN A 70 9.97 -11.01 -24.87
N ALA A 71 10.20 -9.86 -25.50
CA ALA A 71 10.79 -8.70 -24.84
C ALA A 71 10.02 -7.45 -25.24
N THR A 72 9.89 -6.52 -24.30
CA THR A 72 9.17 -5.26 -24.51
C THR A 72 10.04 -4.10 -24.07
N ASN A 73 10.17 -3.11 -24.93
CA ASN A 73 10.71 -1.79 -24.61
C ASN A 73 9.52 -0.82 -24.58
N GLU A 74 9.33 -0.14 -23.47
CA GLU A 74 8.20 0.76 -23.24
C GLU A 74 8.70 2.10 -22.72
N HIS A 75 8.26 3.17 -23.37
CA HIS A 75 8.43 4.54 -22.94
C HIS A 75 7.05 5.14 -22.61
N GLY A 76 6.91 5.68 -21.41
CA GLY A 76 5.65 6.23 -20.92
C GLY A 76 5.81 7.61 -20.31
N LEU A 77 4.86 8.51 -20.62
CA LEU A 77 4.68 9.77 -19.91
C LEU A 77 3.30 9.80 -19.28
N SER A 78 3.19 10.41 -18.11
CA SER A 78 1.90 10.58 -17.41
C SER A 78 1.80 11.98 -16.81
N ASP A 79 0.63 12.61 -16.96
CA ASP A 79 0.21 13.82 -16.23
C ASP A 79 -1.04 13.43 -15.41
N THR A 80 -0.94 13.53 -14.10
CA THR A 80 -2.06 13.23 -13.21
C THR A 80 -2.38 14.44 -12.36
N LYS A 81 -3.61 14.93 -12.45
CA LYS A 81 -4.15 15.99 -11.61
C LYS A 81 -5.23 15.41 -10.72
N SER A 82 -5.09 15.58 -9.41
CA SER A 82 -6.01 15.03 -8.42
C SER A 82 -6.46 16.10 -7.44
N LEU A 83 -7.76 16.36 -7.41
CA LEU A 83 -8.43 17.19 -6.41
C LEU A 83 -9.24 16.31 -5.48
N SER A 84 -9.04 16.45 -4.18
CA SER A 84 -9.85 15.77 -3.17
C SER A 84 -10.36 16.78 -2.14
N ALA A 85 -11.67 16.79 -1.95
CA ALA A 85 -12.34 17.60 -0.92
C ALA A 85 -13.17 16.69 -0.03
N ASN A 86 -12.92 16.73 1.27
CA ASN A 86 -13.63 15.93 2.26
C ASN A 86 -14.12 16.82 3.41
N ALA A 87 -15.29 16.51 3.95
CA ALA A 87 -15.80 17.15 5.14
C ALA A 87 -16.45 16.12 6.06
N THR A 88 -16.21 16.24 7.36
CA THR A 88 -16.89 15.41 8.36
C THR A 88 -17.50 16.33 9.42
N LEU A 89 -18.79 16.17 9.67
CA LEU A 89 -19.53 16.78 10.76
C LEU A 89 -19.91 15.69 11.76
N GLN A 90 -19.55 15.88 13.02
CA GLN A 90 -19.97 14.99 14.10
C GLN A 90 -20.64 15.81 15.18
N VAL A 91 -21.86 15.44 15.55
CA VAL A 91 -22.64 16.03 16.63
C VAL A 91 -22.90 14.96 17.67
N ASN A 92 -22.37 15.17 18.87
CA ASN A 92 -22.61 14.29 20.01
C ASN A 92 -23.52 15.04 21.00
N ARG A 93 -24.63 14.43 21.36
CA ARG A 93 -25.54 14.99 22.38
C ARG A 93 -25.80 13.98 23.48
N LYS A 94 -25.49 14.36 24.70
CA LYS A 94 -25.94 13.67 25.91
C LYS A 94 -27.41 14.03 26.14
N LEU A 95 -28.26 13.03 26.32
CA LEU A 95 -29.68 13.20 26.54
C LEU A 95 -30.01 13.18 28.04
N ASN A 96 -29.13 12.61 28.86
CA ASN A 96 -29.20 12.63 30.31
C ASN A 96 -27.81 12.39 30.95
N ASN A 97 -27.73 12.49 32.27
CA ASN A 97 -26.52 12.26 33.05
C ASN A 97 -26.26 10.76 33.33
N LYS A 98 -27.18 9.86 32.93
CA LYS A 98 -27.04 8.39 33.10
C LYS A 98 -26.34 7.71 31.93
N GLY A 99 -25.94 8.48 30.89
CA GLY A 99 -25.17 7.97 29.74
C GLY A 99 -25.98 7.74 28.47
N ARG A 100 -27.29 8.07 28.46
CA ARG A 100 -28.08 8.11 27.22
C ARG A 100 -27.54 9.18 26.31
N ASN A 101 -27.21 8.82 25.08
CA ASN A 101 -26.64 9.75 24.11
C ASN A 101 -27.04 9.40 22.68
N ILE A 102 -27.01 10.42 21.86
CA ILE A 102 -27.19 10.33 20.43
C ILE A 102 -25.98 10.96 19.72
N THR A 103 -25.47 10.31 18.71
CA THR A 103 -24.37 10.80 17.88
C THR A 103 -24.80 10.77 16.43
N PHE A 104 -24.76 11.93 15.79
CA PHE A 104 -24.87 12.05 14.35
C PHE A 104 -23.48 12.26 13.77
N ARG A 105 -23.16 11.54 12.70
CA ARG A 105 -21.95 11.74 11.90
C ARG A 105 -22.31 11.80 10.43
N GLY A 106 -22.11 12.96 9.83
CA GLY A 106 -22.19 13.17 8.39
C GLY A 106 -20.80 13.25 7.79
N SER A 107 -20.56 12.67 6.64
CA SER A 107 -19.36 12.90 5.85
C SER A 107 -19.70 13.05 4.38
N PHE A 108 -18.95 13.93 3.74
CA PHE A 108 -18.96 14.19 2.32
C PHE A 108 -17.54 14.02 1.80
N GLY A 109 -17.38 13.38 0.67
CA GLY A 109 -16.14 13.27 -0.07
C GLY A 109 -16.39 13.53 -1.55
N TYR A 110 -15.53 14.32 -2.15
CA TYR A 110 -15.44 14.57 -3.57
C TYR A 110 -14.01 14.30 -4.02
N GLY A 111 -13.85 13.58 -5.11
CA GLY A 111 -12.58 13.37 -5.79
C GLY A 111 -12.75 13.60 -7.27
N ASP A 112 -11.78 14.30 -7.86
CA ASP A 112 -11.65 14.54 -9.28
C ASP A 112 -10.20 14.22 -9.65
N ASN A 113 -10.02 13.26 -10.56
CA ASN A 113 -8.71 12.78 -10.96
C ASN A 113 -8.67 12.70 -12.47
N ASP A 114 -7.88 13.58 -13.08
CA ASP A 114 -7.56 13.54 -14.49
C ASP A 114 -6.21 12.84 -14.65
N ASN A 115 -6.16 11.82 -15.49
CA ASN A 115 -4.96 11.06 -15.75
C ASN A 115 -4.78 10.90 -17.26
N ASP A 116 -3.76 11.57 -17.77
CA ASP A 116 -3.35 11.51 -19.16
C ASP A 116 -2.06 10.67 -19.25
N GLN A 117 -2.04 9.71 -20.16
CA GLN A 117 -0.92 8.80 -20.36
C GLN A 117 -0.56 8.71 -21.83
N TYR A 118 0.73 8.79 -22.11
CA TYR A 118 1.33 8.50 -23.42
C TYR A 118 2.15 7.25 -23.28
N THR A 119 2.00 6.30 -24.19
CA THR A 119 2.74 5.05 -24.16
C THR A 119 3.21 4.69 -25.56
N GLN A 120 4.52 4.59 -25.73
CA GLN A 120 5.13 3.97 -26.89
C GLN A 120 5.77 2.66 -26.47
N SER A 121 5.49 1.56 -27.16
CA SER A 121 6.15 0.29 -26.89
C SER A 121 6.37 -0.51 -28.15
N GLU A 122 7.49 -1.23 -28.14
CA GLU A 122 7.82 -2.29 -29.10
C GLU A 122 7.89 -3.60 -28.33
N THR A 123 7.12 -4.60 -28.75
CA THR A 123 7.16 -5.95 -28.20
C THR A 123 7.59 -6.91 -29.31
N ARG A 124 8.68 -7.65 -29.07
CA ARG A 124 9.18 -8.71 -29.97
C ARG A 124 8.84 -10.06 -29.40
N TYR A 125 8.34 -10.94 -30.26
CA TYR A 125 7.96 -12.31 -29.93
C TYR A 125 8.95 -13.25 -30.62
N TYR A 126 9.72 -13.99 -29.83
CA TYR A 126 10.83 -14.84 -30.32
C TYR A 126 10.37 -16.23 -30.70
N GLN A 127 9.20 -16.65 -30.23
CA GLN A 127 8.60 -17.96 -30.53
C GLN A 127 7.57 -17.88 -31.67
N ILE A 128 7.28 -16.68 -32.17
CA ILE A 128 6.35 -16.45 -33.26
C ILE A 128 7.09 -15.74 -34.38
N HIS A 129 7.10 -16.37 -35.57
CA HIS A 129 7.76 -15.80 -36.73
C HIS A 129 6.73 -15.14 -37.67
N ASN A 130 7.14 -14.05 -38.29
CA ASN A 130 6.39 -13.44 -39.37
C ASN A 130 6.53 -14.27 -40.68
N TYR A 131 5.77 -13.88 -41.72
CA TYR A 131 5.77 -14.58 -42.99
C TYR A 131 7.15 -14.62 -43.73
N LEU A 132 8.09 -13.77 -43.29
CA LEU A 132 9.47 -13.75 -43.80
C LEU A 132 10.43 -14.60 -42.98
N GLY A 133 9.95 -15.27 -41.93
CA GLY A 133 10.75 -16.09 -41.01
C GLY A 133 11.49 -15.30 -39.92
N GLY A 134 11.28 -13.98 -39.82
CA GLY A 134 11.79 -13.15 -38.71
C GLY A 134 10.83 -13.12 -37.53
N ASP A 135 11.30 -12.56 -36.40
CA ASP A 135 10.50 -12.42 -35.19
C ASP A 135 9.27 -11.54 -35.46
N SER A 136 8.15 -11.87 -34.83
CA SER A 136 6.94 -11.05 -34.89
C SER A 136 7.11 -9.83 -33.97
N ILE A 137 6.79 -8.64 -34.50
CA ILE A 137 6.94 -7.38 -33.77
C ILE A 137 5.59 -6.70 -33.67
N GLN A 138 5.25 -6.21 -32.47
CA GLN A 138 4.07 -5.41 -32.20
C GLN A 138 4.47 -4.02 -31.71
N TYR A 139 4.07 -3.00 -32.46
CA TYR A 139 4.24 -1.61 -32.04
C TYR A 139 2.95 -1.11 -31.42
N ARG A 140 3.07 -0.28 -30.40
CA ARG A 140 1.99 0.45 -29.76
C ARG A 140 2.42 1.90 -29.57
N ASN A 141 1.59 2.83 -30.02
CA ASN A 141 1.78 4.26 -29.81
C ASN A 141 0.42 4.86 -29.45
N GLN A 142 0.18 5.10 -28.16
CA GLN A 142 -1.14 5.41 -27.65
C GLN A 142 -1.13 6.63 -26.74
N TYR A 143 -2.14 7.47 -26.90
CA TYR A 143 -2.57 8.43 -25.92
C TYR A 143 -3.82 7.93 -25.21
N ILE A 144 -3.85 7.98 -23.89
CA ILE A 144 -4.95 7.52 -23.06
C ILE A 144 -5.30 8.64 -22.09
N THR A 145 -6.55 9.10 -22.12
CA THR A 145 -7.08 10.00 -21.09
C THR A 145 -8.14 9.26 -20.25
N MET A 146 -8.10 9.45 -18.92
CA MET A 146 -8.97 8.72 -18.01
C MET A 146 -9.44 9.62 -16.85
N PRO A 147 -10.34 10.60 -17.11
CA PRO A 147 -10.98 11.36 -16.05
C PRO A 147 -11.85 10.46 -15.18
N THR A 148 -11.70 10.62 -13.88
CA THR A 148 -12.46 9.86 -12.88
C THR A 148 -13.01 10.81 -11.83
N LYS A 149 -14.35 10.83 -11.65
CA LYS A 149 -15.01 11.60 -10.61
C LYS A 149 -15.69 10.69 -9.61
N ASN A 150 -15.59 11.03 -8.34
CA ASN A 150 -16.24 10.27 -7.29
C ASN A 150 -16.90 11.19 -6.24
N TYR A 151 -18.10 10.80 -5.82
CA TYR A 151 -18.85 11.42 -4.76
C TYR A 151 -19.17 10.37 -3.70
N ASN A 152 -18.96 10.70 -2.44
CA ASN A 152 -19.27 9.82 -1.32
C ASN A 152 -20.00 10.60 -0.23
N TYR A 153 -21.23 10.17 0.08
CA TYR A 153 -22.02 10.72 1.16
C TYR A 153 -22.25 9.63 2.21
N THR A 154 -22.00 9.94 3.46
CA THR A 154 -22.29 9.03 4.57
C THR A 154 -23.05 9.79 5.64
N ALA A 155 -24.18 9.25 6.09
CA ALA A 155 -24.91 9.71 7.25
C ALA A 155 -25.07 8.56 8.24
N GLN A 156 -24.64 8.76 9.48
CA GLN A 156 -24.72 7.75 10.52
C GLN A 156 -25.37 8.35 11.76
N LEU A 157 -26.38 7.68 12.30
CA LEU A 157 -27.00 7.98 13.57
C LEU A 157 -26.72 6.82 14.52
N THR A 158 -26.18 7.13 15.69
CA THR A 158 -25.93 6.13 16.74
C THR A 158 -26.65 6.56 18.01
N TYR A 159 -27.48 5.68 18.55
CA TYR A 159 -28.17 5.86 19.81
C TYR A 159 -27.64 4.88 20.84
N SER A 160 -27.41 5.35 22.05
CA SER A 160 -26.93 4.52 23.16
C SER A 160 -27.86 4.67 24.34
N GLU A 161 -28.51 3.56 24.74
CA GLU A 161 -29.41 3.45 25.85
C GLU A 161 -28.77 2.74 27.04
N PRO A 162 -28.68 3.34 28.23
CA PRO A 162 -28.27 2.64 29.43
C PRO A 162 -29.37 1.68 29.89
N ILE A 163 -29.16 0.38 29.77
CA ILE A 163 -30.15 -0.65 30.15
C ILE A 163 -29.88 -1.22 31.56
N ALA A 164 -28.64 -1.09 32.05
CA ALA A 164 -28.23 -1.46 33.39
C ALA A 164 -27.02 -0.61 33.84
N ARG A 165 -26.57 -0.78 35.08
CA ARG A 165 -25.38 -0.07 35.57
C ARG A 165 -24.17 -0.32 34.65
N ALA A 166 -23.71 0.77 33.99
CA ALA A 166 -22.61 0.79 33.05
C ALA A 166 -22.70 -0.30 31.94
N THR A 167 -23.94 -0.55 31.49
CA THR A 167 -24.27 -1.45 30.40
C THR A 167 -25.20 -0.72 29.43
N PHE A 168 -24.84 -0.71 28.16
CA PHE A 168 -25.51 0.09 27.14
C PHE A 168 -25.93 -0.80 25.97
N LEU A 169 -27.17 -0.61 25.54
CA LEU A 169 -27.62 -1.08 24.24
C LEU A 169 -27.30 0.01 23.21
N GLN A 170 -26.63 -0.35 22.14
CA GLN A 170 -26.27 0.58 21.08
C GLN A 170 -26.98 0.17 19.80
N PHE A 171 -27.72 1.09 19.23
CA PHE A 171 -28.30 0.99 17.90
C PHE A 171 -27.62 2.00 16.99
N SER A 172 -27.24 1.59 15.81
CA SER A 172 -26.68 2.49 14.81
C SER A 172 -27.26 2.19 13.44
N TYR A 173 -27.62 3.24 12.75
CA TYR A 173 -27.98 3.21 11.35
C TYR A 173 -27.02 4.08 10.58
N ARG A 174 -26.41 3.52 9.52
CA ARG A 174 -25.55 4.25 8.59
C ARG A 174 -26.04 4.03 7.17
N PHE A 175 -26.23 5.14 6.49
CA PHE A 175 -26.46 5.20 5.05
C PHE A 175 -25.20 5.68 4.36
N GLN A 176 -24.80 5.02 3.29
CA GLN A 176 -23.70 5.43 2.43
C GLN A 176 -24.13 5.39 0.98
N TYR A 177 -23.93 6.48 0.29
CA TYR A 177 -24.03 6.59 -1.15
C TYR A 177 -22.66 6.91 -1.73
N LYS A 178 -22.25 6.18 -2.76
CA LYS A 178 -21.04 6.46 -3.52
C LYS A 178 -21.38 6.43 -4.99
N ASN A 179 -20.96 7.43 -5.74
CA ASN A 179 -20.98 7.45 -7.21
C ASN A 179 -19.55 7.61 -7.72
N THR A 180 -19.16 6.81 -8.69
CA THR A 180 -17.87 6.90 -9.37
C THR A 180 -18.13 6.81 -10.86
N THR A 181 -17.68 7.81 -11.60
CA THR A 181 -17.64 7.82 -13.08
C THR A 181 -16.19 7.72 -13.53
N SER A 182 -15.94 6.93 -14.55
CA SER A 182 -14.61 6.77 -15.14
C SER A 182 -14.78 6.61 -16.63
N ASP A 183 -14.26 7.57 -17.39
CA ASP A 183 -14.32 7.62 -18.85
C ASP A 183 -12.88 7.45 -19.35
N LYS A 184 -12.58 6.28 -19.92
CA LYS A 184 -11.30 6.02 -20.53
C LYS A 184 -11.43 6.17 -22.03
N SER A 185 -10.72 7.12 -22.62
CA SER A 185 -10.57 7.28 -24.06
C SER A 185 -9.16 6.94 -24.49
N THR A 186 -9.03 6.08 -25.49
CA THR A 186 -7.76 5.60 -26.04
C THR A 186 -7.66 6.01 -27.50
N TYR A 187 -6.54 6.59 -27.88
CA TYR A 187 -6.21 7.03 -29.23
C TYR A 187 -4.96 6.32 -29.71
N ASP A 188 -5.01 5.72 -30.89
CA ASP A 188 -3.87 5.04 -31.51
C ASP A 188 -3.14 5.99 -32.45
N LEU A 189 -1.98 6.47 -32.02
CA LEU A 189 -1.20 7.47 -32.73
C LEU A 189 -0.20 6.89 -33.75
N GLN A 190 -0.25 5.59 -34.05
CA GLN A 190 0.70 4.96 -34.98
C GLN A 190 0.69 5.59 -36.39
N GLY A 191 -0.44 6.15 -36.82
CA GLY A 191 -0.56 6.81 -38.12
C GLY A 191 -0.09 8.27 -38.16
N PHE A 192 0.33 8.83 -37.05
CA PHE A 192 0.75 10.23 -36.94
C PHE A 192 2.28 10.33 -36.84
N PRO A 193 2.91 11.35 -37.45
CA PRO A 193 4.33 11.67 -37.26
C PRO A 193 4.52 12.33 -35.88
N TRP A 194 4.49 11.53 -34.83
CA TRP A 194 4.50 11.98 -33.46
C TRP A 194 5.46 11.13 -32.63
N GLU A 195 6.27 11.78 -31.79
CA GLU A 195 7.14 11.14 -30.83
C GLU A 195 6.73 11.48 -29.40
N ILE A 196 7.00 10.58 -28.48
CA ILE A 196 6.67 10.79 -27.06
C ILE A 196 7.42 12.00 -26.50
N GLY A 197 6.67 12.94 -25.90
CA GLY A 197 7.21 14.23 -25.44
C GLY A 197 6.80 15.41 -26.30
N ASP A 198 6.35 15.19 -27.54
CA ASP A 198 5.70 16.20 -28.34
C ASP A 198 4.28 16.48 -27.84
N GLY A 199 3.73 17.65 -28.16
CA GLY A 199 2.31 17.92 -27.95
C GLY A 199 1.45 16.98 -28.81
N LEU A 200 0.17 16.77 -28.44
CA LEU A 200 -0.74 15.96 -29.25
C LEU A 200 -0.82 16.47 -30.69
N PRO A 201 -0.74 15.60 -31.71
CA PRO A 201 -0.79 16.02 -33.11
C PRO A 201 -2.19 16.55 -33.45
N GLU A 202 -2.27 17.49 -34.42
CA GLU A 202 -3.55 18.00 -34.89
C GLU A 202 -4.39 16.86 -35.49
N GLY A 203 -5.67 16.80 -35.10
CA GLY A 203 -6.61 15.78 -35.59
C GLY A 203 -6.46 14.41 -34.91
N TYR A 204 -5.74 14.29 -33.81
CA TYR A 204 -5.58 13.03 -33.07
C TYR A 204 -6.89 12.39 -32.64
N GLU A 205 -7.97 13.19 -32.51
CA GLU A 205 -9.31 12.70 -32.15
C GLU A 205 -9.85 11.66 -33.14
N ALA A 206 -9.42 11.73 -34.40
CA ALA A 206 -9.77 10.75 -35.43
C ALA A 206 -9.14 9.37 -35.19
N ALA A 207 -8.11 9.31 -34.35
CA ALA A 207 -7.43 8.07 -33.93
C ALA A 207 -8.12 7.35 -32.76
N TYR A 208 -9.31 7.78 -32.35
CA TYR A 208 -10.07 7.17 -31.25
C TYR A 208 -10.35 5.69 -31.50
N VAL A 209 -10.05 4.87 -30.50
CA VAL A 209 -10.24 3.41 -30.57
C VAL A 209 -11.33 2.98 -29.60
N ASP A 210 -12.55 2.81 -30.11
CA ASP A 210 -13.74 2.46 -29.33
C ASP A 210 -13.56 1.15 -28.54
N SER A 211 -12.92 0.12 -29.13
CA SER A 211 -12.71 -1.17 -28.49
C SER A 211 -11.72 -1.15 -27.30
N LEU A 212 -10.86 -0.12 -27.20
CA LEU A 212 -9.92 0.09 -26.10
C LEU A 212 -10.40 1.16 -25.10
N SER A 213 -11.46 1.86 -25.45
CA SER A 213 -12.10 2.91 -24.65
C SER A 213 -13.25 2.33 -23.84
N LYS A 214 -13.56 2.95 -22.71
CA LYS A 214 -14.68 2.52 -21.86
C LYS A 214 -15.25 3.66 -21.06
N ASP A 215 -16.57 3.65 -20.90
CA ASP A 215 -17.31 4.51 -19.98
C ASP A 215 -17.92 3.63 -18.88
N ALA A 216 -17.73 4.01 -17.63
CA ALA A 216 -18.26 3.26 -16.51
C ALA A 216 -18.81 4.18 -15.41
N GLU A 217 -20.04 3.95 -15.00
CA GLU A 217 -20.64 4.62 -13.85
C GLU A 217 -21.07 3.58 -12.82
N TYR A 218 -20.57 3.75 -11.57
CA TYR A 218 -20.89 2.92 -10.42
C TYR A 218 -21.67 3.71 -9.40
N LYS A 219 -22.89 3.31 -9.11
CA LYS A 219 -23.71 3.85 -8.02
C LYS A 219 -23.85 2.78 -6.93
N TYR A 220 -23.41 3.11 -5.75
CA TYR A 220 -23.39 2.23 -4.61
C TYR A 220 -24.22 2.79 -3.47
N PHE A 221 -25.20 2.02 -3.02
CA PHE A 221 -26.07 2.33 -1.89
C PHE A 221 -25.85 1.26 -0.84
N ASN A 222 -25.47 1.65 0.36
CA ASN A 222 -25.28 0.74 1.47
C ASN A 222 -26.03 1.24 2.70
N HIS A 223 -26.85 0.38 3.25
CA HIS A 223 -27.51 0.58 4.53
C HIS A 223 -26.85 -0.36 5.54
N ASP A 224 -26.43 0.16 6.68
CA ASP A 224 -25.80 -0.60 7.75
C ASP A 224 -26.63 -0.41 9.02
N VAL A 225 -27.36 -1.43 9.38
CA VAL A 225 -28.16 -1.50 10.61
C VAL A 225 -27.40 -2.33 11.61
N SER A 226 -26.94 -1.73 12.69
CA SER A 226 -26.14 -2.42 13.70
C SER A 226 -26.78 -2.34 15.08
N LEU A 227 -26.72 -3.48 15.76
CA LEU A 227 -27.15 -3.64 17.16
C LEU A 227 -25.99 -4.22 17.96
N GLY A 228 -25.74 -3.65 19.14
CA GLY A 228 -24.66 -4.10 19.98
C GLY A 228 -24.90 -3.82 21.46
N LEU A 229 -24.22 -4.59 22.29
CA LEU A 229 -24.15 -4.41 23.73
C LEU A 229 -22.77 -3.92 24.10
N ARG A 230 -22.71 -2.89 24.93
CA ARG A 230 -21.47 -2.35 25.46
C ARG A 230 -21.48 -2.40 26.98
N PHE A 231 -20.45 -3.03 27.54
CA PHE A 231 -20.21 -3.17 28.96
C PHE A 231 -19.01 -2.31 29.35
N ILE A 232 -19.14 -1.49 30.37
CA ILE A 232 -18.07 -0.67 30.93
C ILE A 232 -17.92 -1.06 32.40
N ARG A 233 -16.78 -1.62 32.76
CA ARG A 233 -16.43 -2.00 34.12
C ARG A 233 -15.09 -1.36 34.46
N GLU A 234 -14.73 -1.33 35.71
CA GLU A 234 -13.49 -0.72 36.18
C GLU A 234 -12.26 -1.29 35.45
N LYS A 235 -12.17 -2.59 35.35
CA LYS A 235 -11.02 -3.28 34.75
C LYS A 235 -11.23 -3.64 33.27
N TYR A 236 -12.46 -3.70 32.76
CA TYR A 236 -12.69 -4.07 31.38
C TYR A 236 -13.82 -3.28 30.69
N GLN A 237 -13.69 -3.17 29.38
CA GLN A 237 -14.74 -2.72 28.48
C GLN A 237 -14.93 -3.77 27.41
N MET A 238 -16.17 -4.11 27.11
CA MET A 238 -16.51 -5.05 26.06
C MET A 238 -17.65 -4.48 25.22
N SER A 239 -17.53 -4.56 23.92
CA SER A 239 -18.61 -4.31 22.98
C SER A 239 -18.75 -5.52 22.08
N VAL A 240 -19.93 -6.09 22.03
CA VAL A 240 -20.30 -7.18 21.13
C VAL A 240 -21.50 -6.74 20.33
N GLY A 241 -21.46 -6.97 19.03
CA GLY A 241 -22.53 -6.53 18.15
C GLY A 241 -22.49 -7.23 16.81
N MET A 242 -23.53 -6.96 16.06
CA MET A 242 -23.64 -7.40 14.67
C MET A 242 -24.25 -6.29 13.82
N SER A 243 -23.95 -6.28 12.55
CA SER A 243 -24.61 -5.41 11.58
C SER A 243 -25.11 -6.22 10.38
N LEU A 244 -26.25 -5.80 9.88
CA LEU A 244 -26.82 -6.23 8.61
C LEU A 244 -26.61 -5.10 7.61
N GLN A 245 -26.06 -5.43 6.46
CA GLN A 245 -25.64 -4.46 5.46
C GLN A 245 -26.27 -4.80 4.10
N PRO A 246 -27.56 -4.50 3.89
CA PRO A 246 -28.15 -4.53 2.55
C PRO A 246 -27.47 -3.49 1.68
N GLN A 247 -26.96 -3.96 0.55
CA GLN A 247 -26.17 -3.20 -0.41
C GLN A 247 -26.79 -3.35 -1.79
N ASN A 248 -26.96 -2.24 -2.47
CA ASN A 248 -27.36 -2.18 -3.86
C ASN A 248 -26.28 -1.49 -4.68
N THR A 249 -25.78 -2.15 -5.72
CA THR A 249 -24.81 -1.61 -6.65
C THR A 249 -25.40 -1.57 -8.04
N LYS A 250 -25.40 -0.41 -8.67
CA LYS A 250 -25.78 -0.22 -10.07
C LYS A 250 -24.53 0.07 -10.88
N LEU A 251 -24.41 -0.59 -12.00
CA LEU A 251 -23.34 -0.39 -12.98
C LEU A 251 -23.99 -0.06 -14.32
N SER A 252 -23.57 1.06 -14.91
CA SER A 252 -23.70 1.37 -16.33
C SER A 252 -22.30 1.28 -16.94
N TYR A 253 -22.14 0.45 -17.95
CA TYR A 253 -20.83 0.18 -18.55
C TYR A 253 -20.95 0.08 -20.07
N LYS A 254 -20.03 0.75 -20.78
CA LYS A 254 -19.89 0.70 -22.22
C LYS A 254 -18.43 0.48 -22.59
N LYS A 255 -18.16 -0.47 -23.48
CA LYS A 255 -16.85 -0.69 -24.11
C LYS A 255 -17.07 -1.21 -25.52
N GLY A 256 -16.71 -0.40 -26.52
CA GLY A 256 -17.04 -0.71 -27.90
C GLY A 256 -18.54 -0.87 -28.10
N ALA A 257 -18.93 -1.91 -28.81
CA ALA A 257 -20.34 -2.27 -29.02
C ALA A 257 -21.01 -2.91 -27.79
N TYR A 258 -20.25 -3.26 -26.75
CA TYR A 258 -20.81 -3.87 -25.55
C TYR A 258 -21.34 -2.79 -24.59
N MET A 259 -22.63 -2.86 -24.30
CA MET A 259 -23.29 -1.99 -23.34
C MET A 259 -24.08 -2.83 -22.33
N VAL A 260 -23.96 -2.48 -21.06
CA VAL A 260 -24.71 -3.16 -19.99
C VAL A 260 -25.10 -2.21 -18.88
N ASP A 261 -26.36 -2.25 -18.50
CA ASP A 261 -26.91 -1.65 -17.28
C ASP A 261 -27.35 -2.79 -16.37
N THR A 262 -26.72 -2.90 -15.23
CA THR A 262 -27.02 -4.00 -14.30
C THR A 262 -27.09 -3.51 -12.86
N THR A 263 -27.90 -4.22 -12.07
CA THR A 263 -28.08 -3.93 -10.64
C THR A 263 -27.88 -5.21 -9.85
N ARG A 264 -27.07 -5.12 -8.79
CA ARG A 264 -26.85 -6.23 -7.88
C ARG A 264 -27.22 -5.84 -6.46
N THR A 265 -28.08 -6.61 -5.85
CA THR A 265 -28.44 -6.45 -4.42
C THR A 265 -27.85 -7.59 -3.62
N VAL A 266 -27.21 -7.26 -2.50
CA VAL A 266 -26.56 -8.24 -1.63
C VAL A 266 -26.81 -7.89 -0.18
N PHE A 267 -26.95 -8.91 0.66
CA PHE A 267 -27.03 -8.78 2.11
C PHE A 267 -25.71 -9.26 2.72
N ASN A 268 -25.04 -8.38 3.44
CA ASN A 268 -23.84 -8.72 4.17
C ASN A 268 -24.14 -8.79 5.67
N PHE A 269 -23.50 -9.73 6.34
CA PHE A 269 -23.54 -9.88 7.77
C PHE A 269 -22.15 -9.58 8.35
N ALA A 270 -22.05 -8.72 9.36
CA ALA A 270 -20.78 -8.28 9.91
C ALA A 270 -20.80 -8.32 11.45
N PRO A 271 -20.44 -9.48 12.06
CA PRO A 271 -20.28 -9.58 13.50
C PRO A 271 -19.00 -8.85 13.96
N ASN A 272 -19.05 -8.27 15.15
CA ASN A 272 -17.92 -7.59 15.76
C ASN A 272 -17.84 -7.82 17.27
N LEU A 273 -16.60 -7.85 17.77
CA LEU A 273 -16.26 -7.87 19.19
C LEU A 273 -15.11 -6.89 19.43
N ASP A 274 -15.21 -6.06 20.45
CA ASP A 274 -14.11 -5.23 20.96
C ASP A 274 -14.05 -5.43 22.48
N PHE A 275 -13.02 -6.12 22.92
CA PHE A 275 -12.74 -6.38 24.32
C PHE A 275 -11.46 -5.69 24.74
N ARG A 276 -11.53 -4.87 25.79
CA ARG A 276 -10.38 -4.20 26.39
C ARG A 276 -10.31 -4.53 27.87
N TYR A 277 -9.16 -5.04 28.29
CA TYR A 277 -8.85 -5.28 29.69
C TYR A 277 -7.70 -4.38 30.15
N ARG A 278 -7.88 -3.71 31.27
CA ARG A 278 -6.88 -2.85 31.90
C ARG A 278 -6.31 -3.54 33.12
N PHE A 279 -5.06 -3.98 33.03
CA PHE A 279 -4.31 -4.53 34.18
C PHE A 279 -3.94 -3.42 35.17
N SER A 280 -3.59 -2.24 34.63
CA SER A 280 -3.27 -1.02 35.38
C SER A 280 -3.60 0.23 34.53
N LYS A 281 -3.31 1.43 35.07
CA LYS A 281 -3.44 2.70 34.32
C LYS A 281 -2.54 2.76 33.07
N VAL A 282 -1.47 1.98 33.06
CA VAL A 282 -0.42 1.96 32.02
C VAL A 282 -0.29 0.62 31.31
N SER A 283 -1.11 -0.36 31.65
CA SER A 283 -1.07 -1.70 31.07
C SER A 283 -2.46 -2.15 30.64
N GLN A 284 -2.60 -2.49 29.35
CA GLN A 284 -3.88 -2.94 28.79
C GLN A 284 -3.70 -3.98 27.69
N LEU A 285 -4.72 -4.83 27.58
CA LEU A 285 -4.91 -5.77 26.47
C LEU A 285 -6.20 -5.39 25.75
N ARG A 286 -6.16 -5.32 24.42
CA ARG A 286 -7.35 -5.15 23.58
C ARG A 286 -7.42 -6.28 22.56
N ILE A 287 -8.56 -6.95 22.51
CA ILE A 287 -8.86 -7.99 21.52
C ILE A 287 -10.03 -7.49 20.69
N THR A 288 -9.89 -7.55 19.37
CA THR A 288 -10.96 -7.20 18.45
C THR A 288 -11.16 -8.32 17.45
N TYR A 289 -12.41 -8.63 17.17
CA TYR A 289 -12.81 -9.49 16.07
C TYR A 289 -13.77 -8.72 15.16
N ARG A 290 -13.59 -8.88 13.85
CA ARG A 290 -14.49 -8.32 12.83
C ARG A 290 -14.67 -9.32 11.71
N GLY A 291 -15.94 -9.70 11.45
CA GLY A 291 -16.34 -10.31 10.20
C GLY A 291 -16.71 -9.24 9.19
N ARG A 292 -16.26 -9.39 7.95
CA ARG A 292 -16.57 -8.46 6.86
C ARG A 292 -16.80 -9.22 5.58
N SER A 293 -17.95 -9.00 4.95
CA SER A 293 -18.18 -9.41 3.57
C SER A 293 -17.68 -8.35 2.58
N SER A 294 -17.15 -8.81 1.47
CA SER A 294 -16.71 -7.97 0.35
C SER A 294 -17.25 -8.52 -0.96
N GLN A 295 -17.84 -7.65 -1.75
CA GLN A 295 -18.36 -8.01 -3.07
C GLN A 295 -17.24 -8.05 -4.10
N PRO A 296 -17.33 -8.91 -5.14
CA PRO A 296 -16.52 -8.77 -6.34
C PRO A 296 -16.75 -7.38 -6.96
N SER A 297 -15.74 -6.83 -7.62
CA SER A 297 -15.93 -5.64 -8.43
C SER A 297 -16.94 -5.94 -9.54
N MET A 298 -17.73 -4.94 -9.94
CA MET A 298 -18.72 -5.15 -11.00
C MET A 298 -18.04 -5.51 -12.33
N GLU A 299 -16.87 -4.95 -12.62
CA GLU A 299 -16.08 -5.29 -13.81
C GLU A 299 -15.69 -6.78 -13.85
N ASN A 300 -15.29 -7.34 -12.70
CA ASN A 300 -14.97 -8.77 -12.61
C ASN A 300 -16.17 -9.70 -12.86
N LEU A 301 -17.39 -9.16 -12.75
CA LEU A 301 -18.63 -9.91 -12.98
C LEU A 301 -19.12 -9.83 -14.43
N LEU A 302 -18.60 -8.90 -15.23
CA LEU A 302 -18.99 -8.77 -16.62
C LEU A 302 -18.26 -9.81 -17.47
N PRO A 303 -18.95 -10.53 -18.38
CA PRO A 303 -18.32 -11.49 -19.29
C PRO A 303 -17.60 -10.78 -20.44
N ILE A 304 -16.68 -9.86 -20.11
CA ILE A 304 -15.94 -9.06 -21.08
C ILE A 304 -14.48 -9.48 -21.09
N VAL A 305 -13.88 -9.39 -22.27
CA VAL A 305 -12.45 -9.54 -22.47
C VAL A 305 -11.80 -8.16 -22.47
N ASP A 306 -10.95 -7.89 -21.52
CA ASP A 306 -10.09 -6.72 -21.50
C ASP A 306 -8.70 -7.05 -22.04
N ASN A 307 -8.44 -6.64 -23.26
CA ASN A 307 -7.20 -6.81 -24.01
C ASN A 307 -6.42 -5.49 -24.18
N SER A 308 -6.67 -4.51 -23.32
CA SER A 308 -5.94 -3.23 -23.31
C SER A 308 -4.43 -3.43 -23.13
N ASN A 309 -4.04 -4.50 -22.44
CA ASN A 309 -2.67 -5.01 -22.42
C ASN A 309 -2.66 -6.37 -23.14
N PRO A 310 -2.05 -6.47 -24.34
CA PRO A 310 -2.08 -7.69 -25.14
C PRO A 310 -1.33 -8.88 -24.50
N LEU A 311 -0.39 -8.60 -23.59
CA LEU A 311 0.31 -9.65 -22.83
C LEU A 311 -0.42 -10.06 -21.53
N ASN A 312 -1.42 -9.30 -21.10
CA ASN A 312 -2.20 -9.60 -19.90
C ASN A 312 -3.68 -9.35 -20.14
N ILE A 313 -4.34 -10.34 -20.70
CA ILE A 313 -5.78 -10.31 -21.01
C ILE A 313 -6.58 -10.67 -19.76
N ARG A 314 -7.58 -9.89 -19.44
CA ARG A 314 -8.50 -10.15 -18.32
C ARG A 314 -9.87 -10.54 -18.85
N VAL A 315 -10.44 -11.61 -18.27
CA VAL A 315 -11.77 -12.10 -18.60
C VAL A 315 -12.61 -12.12 -17.33
N GLY A 316 -13.73 -11.42 -17.31
CA GLY A 316 -14.59 -11.40 -16.13
C GLY A 316 -15.35 -12.71 -15.92
N ASN A 317 -15.81 -12.92 -14.69
CA ASN A 317 -16.54 -14.13 -14.28
C ASN A 317 -17.85 -13.76 -13.57
N PRO A 318 -19.02 -13.90 -14.23
CA PRO A 318 -20.33 -13.63 -13.63
C PRO A 318 -20.68 -14.52 -12.42
N GLY A 319 -20.03 -15.69 -12.32
CA GLY A 319 -20.27 -16.67 -11.25
C GLY A 319 -19.62 -16.34 -9.90
N LEU A 320 -18.91 -15.21 -9.78
CA LEU A 320 -18.23 -14.83 -8.55
C LEU A 320 -19.18 -14.60 -7.39
N LYS A 321 -18.84 -15.20 -6.26
CA LYS A 321 -19.53 -15.04 -4.97
C LYS A 321 -18.81 -14.01 -4.10
N PRO A 322 -19.51 -13.36 -3.16
CA PRO A 322 -18.89 -12.53 -2.15
C PRO A 322 -17.85 -13.29 -1.33
N SER A 323 -16.78 -12.61 -0.98
CA SER A 323 -15.81 -13.11 -0.01
C SER A 323 -16.19 -12.68 1.41
N PHE A 324 -15.79 -13.47 2.42
CA PHE A 324 -15.96 -13.12 3.81
C PHE A 324 -14.64 -13.22 4.57
N ALA A 325 -14.19 -12.11 5.12
CA ALA A 325 -12.94 -12.01 5.88
C ALA A 325 -13.22 -12.02 7.39
N HIS A 326 -12.60 -12.95 8.09
CA HIS A 326 -12.52 -13.01 9.54
C HIS A 326 -11.21 -12.36 9.98
N THR A 327 -11.26 -11.23 10.69
CA THR A 327 -10.07 -10.55 11.19
C THR A 327 -10.10 -10.51 12.71
N MET A 328 -9.11 -11.13 13.33
CA MET A 328 -8.86 -11.08 14.77
C MET A 328 -7.57 -10.30 15.04
N ARG A 329 -7.61 -9.40 16.02
CA ARG A 329 -6.45 -8.63 16.47
C ARG A 329 -6.36 -8.65 17.98
N ALA A 330 -5.14 -8.83 18.49
CA ALA A 330 -4.81 -8.66 19.89
C ALA A 330 -3.70 -7.61 20.01
N PHE A 331 -3.89 -6.64 20.86
CA PHE A 331 -2.93 -5.58 21.13
C PHE A 331 -2.71 -5.47 22.63
N TYR A 332 -1.47 -5.61 23.04
CA TYR A 332 -1.05 -5.44 24.42
C TYR A 332 -0.01 -4.33 24.50
N ASN A 333 -0.14 -3.47 25.49
CA ASN A 333 0.87 -2.48 25.81
C ASN A 333 1.00 -2.29 27.32
N THR A 334 2.24 -2.04 27.76
CA THR A 334 2.54 -1.68 29.14
C THR A 334 3.73 -0.71 29.19
N TYR A 335 3.76 0.11 30.22
CA TYR A 335 4.86 1.03 30.46
C TYR A 335 5.15 1.18 31.95
N ASN A 336 6.42 1.08 32.35
CA ASN A 336 6.91 1.35 33.67
C ASN A 336 7.77 2.63 33.64
N ALA A 337 7.26 3.72 34.24
CA ALA A 337 7.92 5.02 34.19
C ALA A 337 9.23 5.08 35.01
N GLU A 338 9.31 4.35 36.13
CA GLU A 338 10.51 4.33 37.00
C GLU A 338 11.71 3.70 36.29
N ARG A 339 11.45 2.61 35.58
CA ARG A 339 12.48 1.88 34.80
C ARG A 339 12.55 2.34 33.35
N GLN A 340 11.72 3.30 32.92
CA GLN A 340 11.57 3.72 31.52
C GLN A 340 11.47 2.51 30.58
N ARG A 341 10.67 1.51 31.00
CA ARG A 341 10.49 0.25 30.28
C ARG A 341 9.11 0.20 29.67
N GLY A 342 9.07 -0.01 28.36
CA GLY A 342 7.85 -0.21 27.60
C GLY A 342 7.84 -1.55 26.87
N MET A 343 6.66 -2.13 26.74
CA MET A 343 6.42 -3.30 25.92
C MET A 343 5.15 -3.09 25.11
N VAL A 344 5.19 -3.48 23.85
CA VAL A 344 4.03 -3.52 22.95
C VAL A 344 4.04 -4.84 22.21
N ALA A 345 2.88 -5.50 22.14
CA ALA A 345 2.68 -6.67 21.31
C ALA A 345 1.41 -6.50 20.48
N HIS A 346 1.48 -6.87 19.22
CA HIS A 346 0.35 -6.87 18.30
C HIS A 346 0.32 -8.18 17.53
N LEU A 347 -0.82 -8.86 17.59
CA LEU A 347 -1.10 -10.04 16.80
C LEU A 347 -2.31 -9.76 15.92
N MET A 348 -2.24 -10.19 14.68
CA MET A 348 -3.35 -10.11 13.73
C MET A 348 -3.43 -11.41 12.94
N PHE A 349 -4.64 -11.94 12.85
CA PHE A 349 -4.95 -13.09 12.01
C PHE A 349 -6.11 -12.74 11.11
N THR A 350 -5.98 -13.03 9.81
CA THR A 350 -7.05 -12.84 8.84
C THR A 350 -7.19 -14.10 8.01
N ALA A 351 -8.40 -14.65 7.96
CA ALA A 351 -8.76 -15.76 7.07
C ALA A 351 -9.91 -15.32 6.17
N THR A 352 -9.83 -15.62 4.88
CA THR A 352 -10.84 -15.21 3.91
C THR A 352 -11.49 -16.44 3.27
N GLN A 353 -12.80 -16.57 3.49
CA GLN A 353 -13.64 -17.55 2.81
C GLN A 353 -14.06 -16.99 1.46
N ASN A 354 -14.16 -17.85 0.44
CA ASN A 354 -14.48 -17.48 -0.94
C ASN A 354 -13.62 -16.31 -1.42
N SER A 355 -12.34 -16.29 -1.08
CA SER A 355 -11.40 -15.29 -1.57
C SER A 355 -11.44 -15.25 -3.09
N ILE A 356 -11.42 -14.05 -3.67
CA ILE A 356 -11.32 -13.89 -5.11
C ILE A 356 -9.84 -13.90 -5.45
N SER A 357 -9.42 -14.89 -6.21
CA SER A 357 -8.08 -15.07 -6.71
C SER A 357 -8.13 -15.30 -8.22
N ASN A 358 -7.01 -15.22 -8.88
CA ASN A 358 -6.94 -15.41 -10.32
C ASN A 358 -6.75 -16.88 -10.66
N SER A 359 -7.39 -17.32 -11.77
CA SER A 359 -6.95 -18.45 -12.57
C SER A 359 -6.15 -17.88 -13.74
N THR A 360 -4.90 -18.29 -13.84
CA THR A 360 -3.96 -17.76 -14.83
C THR A 360 -3.62 -18.85 -15.85
N GLN A 361 -3.95 -18.58 -17.09
CA GLN A 361 -3.54 -19.39 -18.24
C GLN A 361 -2.38 -18.67 -18.92
N TYR A 362 -1.26 -19.35 -19.03
CA TYR A 362 -0.06 -18.85 -19.70
C TYR A 362 0.10 -19.46 -21.10
N ASP A 363 0.37 -18.62 -22.09
CA ASP A 363 0.70 -19.01 -23.45
C ASP A 363 2.22 -18.96 -23.65
N MET A 364 2.84 -20.13 -23.88
CA MET A 364 4.29 -20.26 -24.00
C MET A 364 4.86 -19.68 -25.29
N GLU A 365 4.04 -19.48 -26.32
CA GLU A 365 4.51 -18.95 -27.61
C GLU A 365 4.54 -17.41 -27.60
N THR A 366 3.53 -16.79 -26.98
CA THR A 366 3.39 -15.34 -26.95
C THR A 366 3.87 -14.72 -25.64
N GLY A 367 3.99 -15.53 -24.56
CA GLY A 367 4.13 -15.03 -23.19
C GLY A 367 2.88 -14.33 -22.65
N ARG A 368 1.75 -14.48 -23.37
CA ARG A 368 0.47 -13.89 -22.99
C ARG A 368 -0.11 -14.63 -21.79
N THR A 369 -0.65 -13.87 -20.86
CA THR A 369 -1.45 -14.42 -19.75
C THR A 369 -2.91 -14.08 -19.92
N ILE A 370 -3.79 -15.07 -19.75
CA ILE A 370 -5.24 -14.87 -19.65
C ILE A 370 -5.61 -15.10 -18.19
N VAL A 371 -6.17 -14.06 -17.57
CA VAL A 371 -6.46 -14.03 -16.15
C VAL A 371 -7.97 -13.95 -15.94
N THR A 372 -8.53 -14.95 -15.24
CA THR A 372 -9.96 -15.01 -14.89
C THR A 372 -10.11 -15.06 -13.37
N PRO A 373 -10.84 -14.12 -12.74
CA PRO A 373 -11.07 -14.16 -11.31
C PRO A 373 -11.97 -15.32 -10.93
N GLN A 374 -11.60 -16.08 -9.88
CA GLN A 374 -12.35 -17.21 -9.35
C GLN A 374 -12.40 -17.16 -7.82
N ASN A 375 -13.46 -17.77 -7.23
CA ASN A 375 -13.49 -17.94 -5.79
C ASN A 375 -12.66 -19.14 -5.36
N ILE A 376 -11.83 -18.95 -4.35
CA ILE A 376 -10.97 -19.99 -3.80
C ILE A 376 -10.91 -19.89 -2.27
N ASN A 377 -10.78 -21.04 -1.60
CA ASN A 377 -10.59 -21.11 -0.16
C ASN A 377 -9.16 -21.54 0.18
N GLY A 378 -8.67 -21.00 1.30
CA GLY A 378 -7.34 -21.31 1.82
C GLY A 378 -6.44 -20.08 2.01
N ASN A 379 -6.88 -18.88 1.59
CA ASN A 379 -6.15 -17.65 1.82
C ASN A 379 -6.25 -17.19 3.27
N TRP A 380 -5.12 -17.10 3.96
CA TRP A 380 -5.03 -16.55 5.30
C TRP A 380 -3.64 -15.97 5.57
N ASN A 381 -3.58 -15.05 6.50
CA ASN A 381 -2.33 -14.48 6.97
C ASN A 381 -2.33 -14.27 8.49
N ALA A 382 -1.17 -14.42 9.09
CA ALA A 382 -0.90 -14.14 10.48
C ALA A 382 0.26 -13.17 10.59
N PHE A 383 0.08 -12.12 11.37
CA PHE A 383 1.09 -11.12 11.63
C PHE A 383 1.30 -10.96 13.14
N GLY A 384 2.54 -10.96 13.56
CA GLY A 384 2.97 -10.70 14.93
C GLY A 384 4.00 -9.58 14.98
N MET A 385 3.90 -8.74 15.98
CA MET A 385 4.86 -7.68 16.27
C MET A 385 5.09 -7.60 17.77
N PHE A 386 6.35 -7.49 18.16
CA PHE A 386 6.74 -7.29 19.56
C PHE A 386 7.77 -6.18 19.63
N GLY A 387 7.49 -5.16 20.42
CA GLY A 387 8.40 -4.06 20.71
C GLY A 387 8.73 -4.01 22.19
N PHE A 388 10.00 -3.84 22.47
CA PHE A 388 10.53 -3.70 23.83
C PHE A 388 11.51 -2.55 23.88
N ASN A 389 11.34 -1.66 24.86
CA ASN A 389 12.31 -0.61 25.13
C ASN A 389 12.60 -0.54 26.62
N THR A 390 13.84 -0.29 26.98
CA THR A 390 14.26 -0.13 28.38
C THR A 390 15.48 0.77 28.50
N ALA A 391 15.50 1.58 29.54
CA ALA A 391 16.72 2.23 29.98
C ALA A 391 17.51 1.28 30.89
N LEU A 392 18.83 1.35 30.85
CA LEU A 392 19.72 0.66 31.77
C LEU A 392 19.77 1.36 33.16
N LYS A 393 20.60 0.88 34.09
CA LYS A 393 20.80 1.54 35.39
C LYS A 393 21.19 3.01 35.22
N ASN A 394 22.11 3.30 34.32
CA ASN A 394 22.35 4.65 33.85
C ASN A 394 21.32 4.96 32.73
N LYS A 395 20.36 5.82 33.02
CA LYS A 395 19.26 6.18 32.13
C LYS A 395 19.68 6.85 30.81
N LYS A 396 20.95 7.20 30.67
CA LYS A 396 21.53 7.68 29.41
C LYS A 396 21.68 6.57 28.37
N PHE A 397 21.69 5.32 28.80
CA PHE A 397 21.74 4.15 27.92
C PHE A 397 20.34 3.55 27.78
N THR A 398 19.91 3.34 26.54
CA THR A 398 18.63 2.69 26.21
C THR A 398 18.87 1.54 25.24
N ILE A 399 18.03 0.52 25.35
CA ILE A 399 17.98 -0.62 24.43
C ILE A 399 16.56 -0.70 23.90
N ASN A 400 16.44 -0.79 22.58
CA ASN A 400 15.19 -1.01 21.87
C ASN A 400 15.30 -2.28 21.03
N SER A 401 14.29 -3.12 21.09
CA SER A 401 14.13 -4.32 20.29
C SER A 401 12.77 -4.30 19.62
N PHE A 402 12.73 -4.65 18.37
CA PHE A 402 11.50 -4.70 17.57
C PHE A 402 11.52 -5.92 16.69
N ALA A 403 10.75 -6.93 17.10
CA ALA A 403 10.55 -8.17 16.37
C ALA A 403 9.25 -8.12 15.56
N ARG A 404 9.28 -8.71 14.37
CA ARG A 404 8.07 -8.97 13.58
C ARG A 404 8.11 -10.34 12.95
N ALA A 405 6.95 -10.97 12.86
CA ALA A 405 6.73 -12.21 12.13
C ALA A 405 5.50 -12.03 11.23
N ASN A 406 5.63 -12.41 9.99
CA ASN A 406 4.52 -12.44 9.04
C ASN A 406 4.49 -13.80 8.38
N TYR A 407 3.33 -14.46 8.42
CA TYR A 407 3.09 -15.69 7.69
C TYR A 407 1.89 -15.50 6.80
N GLN A 408 2.02 -15.88 5.54
CA GLN A 408 0.93 -15.84 4.56
C GLN A 408 0.79 -17.18 3.87
N ASN A 409 -0.44 -17.59 3.68
CA ASN A 409 -0.83 -18.73 2.85
C ASN A 409 -1.68 -18.20 1.71
N GLN A 410 -1.14 -18.16 0.52
CA GLN A 410 -1.79 -17.69 -0.69
C GLN A 410 -2.15 -18.88 -1.57
N VAL A 411 -3.33 -18.85 -2.12
CA VAL A 411 -3.83 -19.89 -3.00
C VAL A 411 -4.34 -19.25 -4.29
N ALA A 412 -3.93 -19.80 -5.41
CA ALA A 412 -4.37 -19.40 -6.75
C ALA A 412 -4.56 -20.65 -7.63
N TYR A 413 -5.19 -20.48 -8.76
CA TYR A 413 -5.27 -21.51 -9.79
C TYR A 413 -4.25 -21.25 -10.89
N LEU A 414 -3.55 -22.32 -11.30
CA LEU A 414 -2.71 -22.34 -12.48
C LEU A 414 -3.35 -23.27 -13.49
N TYR A 415 -3.60 -22.79 -14.69
CA TYR A 415 -4.12 -23.61 -15.76
C TYR A 415 -3.03 -24.59 -16.24
N ASN A 416 -3.36 -25.88 -16.20
CA ASN A 416 -2.51 -26.95 -16.68
C ASN A 416 -2.94 -27.31 -18.11
N LYS A 417 -2.02 -27.11 -19.08
CA LYS A 417 -2.30 -27.38 -20.50
C LYS A 417 -2.51 -28.86 -20.80
N ASP A 418 -1.81 -29.75 -20.09
CA ASP A 418 -1.85 -31.18 -20.32
C ASP A 418 -3.19 -31.79 -19.88
N THR A 419 -3.63 -31.37 -18.69
CA THR A 419 -4.91 -31.83 -18.12
C THR A 419 -6.11 -30.99 -18.57
N LYS A 420 -5.88 -29.80 -19.16
CA LYS A 420 -6.90 -28.78 -19.50
C LYS A 420 -7.76 -28.36 -18.30
N MET A 421 -7.20 -28.44 -17.10
CA MET A 421 -7.86 -28.07 -15.85
C MET A 421 -7.03 -27.07 -15.06
N ASP A 422 -7.70 -26.38 -14.13
CA ASP A 422 -7.06 -25.48 -13.20
C ASP A 422 -6.49 -26.25 -12.00
N ASP A 423 -5.17 -26.26 -11.85
CA ASP A 423 -4.49 -26.82 -10.69
C ASP A 423 -4.37 -25.79 -9.57
N LYS A 424 -4.73 -26.22 -8.36
CA LYS A 424 -4.65 -25.38 -7.17
C LYS A 424 -3.21 -25.28 -6.68
N ASN A 425 -2.58 -24.14 -6.85
CA ASN A 425 -1.28 -23.84 -6.25
C ASN A 425 -1.42 -23.19 -4.88
N THR A 426 -0.56 -23.56 -3.97
CA THR A 426 -0.44 -22.94 -2.64
C THR A 426 0.98 -22.42 -2.48
N THR A 427 1.10 -21.13 -2.22
CA THR A 427 2.39 -20.49 -1.90
C THR A 427 2.34 -20.00 -0.45
N THR A 428 3.32 -20.42 0.33
CA THR A 428 3.49 -19.96 1.71
C THR A 428 4.70 -19.05 1.81
N GLY A 429 4.55 -17.95 2.52
CA GLY A 429 5.62 -17.01 2.83
C GLY A 429 5.74 -16.80 4.33
N LEU A 430 6.93 -17.01 4.88
CA LEU A 430 7.27 -16.68 6.26
C LEU A 430 8.35 -15.59 6.25
N THR A 431 8.09 -14.47 6.89
CA THR A 431 9.10 -13.42 7.11
C THR A 431 9.27 -13.21 8.61
N LEU A 432 10.50 -13.36 9.09
CA LEU A 432 10.92 -13.07 10.46
C LEU A 432 11.90 -11.90 10.42
N ALA A 433 11.67 -10.88 11.22
CA ALA A 433 12.60 -9.75 11.31
C ALA A 433 12.78 -9.31 12.75
N GLU A 434 14.01 -8.95 13.08
CA GLU A 434 14.40 -8.35 14.34
C GLU A 434 15.25 -7.11 14.10
N ASN A 435 14.97 -6.05 14.85
CA ASN A 435 15.75 -4.82 14.85
C ASN A 435 16.17 -4.52 16.28
N LEU A 436 17.47 -4.38 16.51
CA LEU A 436 18.07 -4.02 17.77
C LEU A 436 18.71 -2.65 17.66
N ASN A 437 18.47 -1.81 18.65
CA ASN A 437 19.12 -0.50 18.77
C ASN A 437 19.58 -0.31 20.20
N GLY A 438 20.87 -0.05 20.38
CA GLY A 438 21.46 0.39 21.63
C GLY A 438 21.91 1.83 21.51
N SER A 439 21.45 2.74 22.37
CA SER A 439 21.80 4.13 22.31
C SER A 439 22.32 4.70 23.61
N TYR A 440 23.28 5.61 23.51
CA TYR A 440 23.72 6.50 24.57
C TYR A 440 23.31 7.92 24.20
N ARG A 441 22.71 8.65 25.15
CA ARG A 441 22.26 10.02 24.93
C ARG A 441 22.54 10.90 26.14
N ASN A 442 23.10 12.07 25.88
CA ASN A 442 23.18 13.17 26.81
C ASN A 442 22.67 14.48 26.19
N ASP A 443 22.91 15.64 26.78
CA ASP A 443 22.35 16.91 26.35
C ASP A 443 22.87 17.39 24.98
N TRP A 444 24.06 17.00 24.57
CA TRP A 444 24.72 17.48 23.35
C TRP A 444 25.17 16.36 22.41
N PHE A 445 25.18 15.11 22.86
CA PHE A 445 25.68 13.97 22.10
C PHE A 445 24.74 12.78 22.19
N GLU A 446 24.46 12.17 21.05
CA GLU A 446 23.75 10.91 20.94
C GLU A 446 24.56 9.97 20.04
N PHE A 447 24.74 8.74 20.49
CA PHE A 447 25.38 7.68 19.73
C PHE A 447 24.49 6.43 19.79
N SER A 448 24.28 5.78 18.65
CA SER A 448 23.47 4.57 18.56
C SER A 448 24.15 3.51 17.71
N LEU A 449 24.08 2.28 18.17
CA LEU A 449 24.42 1.08 17.41
C LEU A 449 23.11 0.41 16.98
N ASN A 450 23.01 0.07 15.71
CA ASN A 450 21.86 -0.53 15.11
C ASN A 450 22.24 -1.89 14.51
N GLY A 451 21.39 -2.88 14.69
CA GLY A 451 21.49 -4.18 14.04
C GLY A 451 20.12 -4.65 13.60
N SER A 452 20.03 -5.25 12.43
CA SER A 452 18.79 -5.89 12.00
C SER A 452 19.07 -7.19 11.26
N ILE A 453 18.10 -8.10 11.33
CA ILE A 453 18.07 -9.31 10.52
C ILE A 453 16.64 -9.51 10.03
N GLU A 454 16.49 -9.86 8.75
CA GLU A 454 15.24 -10.29 8.16
C GLU A 454 15.48 -11.58 7.40
N TYR A 455 14.74 -12.62 7.76
CA TYR A 455 14.74 -13.91 7.09
C TYR A 455 13.39 -14.12 6.42
N THR A 456 13.42 -14.53 5.15
CA THR A 456 12.22 -14.86 4.38
C THR A 456 12.31 -16.29 3.87
N ALA A 457 11.25 -17.07 4.04
CA ALA A 457 11.13 -18.40 3.47
C ALA A 457 9.89 -18.43 2.57
N GLU A 458 10.08 -18.69 1.30
CA GLU A 458 9.00 -18.79 0.31
C GLU A 458 8.95 -20.20 -0.27
N ARG A 459 7.73 -20.75 -0.32
CA ARG A 459 7.49 -22.13 -0.77
C ARG A 459 6.28 -22.16 -1.69
N SER A 460 6.49 -22.62 -2.92
CA SER A 460 5.44 -22.92 -3.88
C SER A 460 5.26 -24.44 -3.99
N LYS A 461 4.02 -24.91 -3.91
CA LYS A 461 3.75 -26.34 -3.96
C LYS A 461 3.93 -26.92 -5.37
N LEU A 462 3.47 -26.22 -6.39
CA LEU A 462 3.55 -26.68 -7.77
C LEU A 462 4.85 -26.30 -8.48
N ARG A 463 5.60 -25.34 -7.92
CA ARG A 463 6.88 -24.87 -8.49
C ARG A 463 7.96 -24.84 -7.41
N PRO A 464 8.40 -26.01 -6.92
CA PRO A 464 9.37 -26.09 -5.83
C PRO A 464 10.76 -25.55 -6.22
N GLU A 465 11.08 -25.47 -7.51
CA GLU A 465 12.28 -24.84 -8.06
C GLU A 465 12.38 -23.35 -7.71
N ASN A 466 11.25 -22.68 -7.50
CA ASN A 466 11.20 -21.28 -7.09
C ASN A 466 11.36 -21.06 -5.59
N ASN A 467 11.47 -22.13 -4.80
CA ASN A 467 11.62 -22.02 -3.35
C ASN A 467 12.97 -21.39 -2.99
N GLN A 468 12.93 -20.42 -2.08
CA GLN A 468 14.13 -19.73 -1.62
C GLN A 468 14.05 -19.34 -0.16
N ASN A 469 15.23 -19.10 0.44
CA ASN A 469 15.39 -18.70 1.84
C ASN A 469 16.33 -17.50 1.95
N PRO A 470 16.04 -16.36 1.35
CA PRO A 470 16.90 -15.20 1.49
C PRO A 470 16.87 -14.65 2.90
N TYR A 471 18.00 -14.10 3.33
CA TYR A 471 18.08 -13.30 4.53
C TYR A 471 18.92 -12.05 4.30
N THR A 472 18.47 -10.97 4.90
CA THR A 472 19.16 -9.69 4.89
C THR A 472 19.53 -9.35 6.33
N PHE A 473 20.76 -8.97 6.57
CA PHE A 473 21.18 -8.44 7.86
C PHE A 473 21.89 -7.12 7.68
N SER A 474 21.72 -6.24 8.62
CA SER A 474 22.42 -4.96 8.64
C SER A 474 23.01 -4.67 10.01
N TYR A 475 24.10 -3.94 10.02
CA TYR A 475 24.68 -3.37 11.21
C TYR A 475 25.22 -1.98 10.89
N GLY A 476 25.14 -1.10 11.88
CA GLY A 476 25.55 0.27 11.65
C GLY A 476 25.64 1.10 12.91
N ALA A 477 26.17 2.29 12.76
CA ALA A 477 26.26 3.27 13.82
C ALA A 477 25.70 4.61 13.34
N SER A 478 25.06 5.33 14.26
CA SER A 478 24.63 6.71 14.03
C SER A 478 25.06 7.60 15.18
N THR A 479 25.39 8.83 14.86
CA THR A 479 25.74 9.83 15.87
C THR A 479 25.07 11.15 15.55
N ASN A 480 24.74 11.89 16.61
CA ASN A 480 24.17 13.22 16.54
C ASN A 480 24.87 14.11 17.59
N VAL A 481 25.50 15.17 17.13
CA VAL A 481 26.27 16.11 17.97
C VAL A 481 25.65 17.49 17.84
N THR A 482 25.22 18.06 18.96
CA THR A 482 24.72 19.44 19.01
C THR A 482 25.81 20.34 19.61
N LEU A 483 26.33 21.24 18.79
CA LEU A 483 27.37 22.20 19.18
C LEU A 483 26.79 23.38 19.98
N PRO A 484 27.59 24.09 20.79
CA PRO A 484 27.12 25.19 21.65
C PRO A 484 26.37 26.30 20.91
N TRP A 485 26.72 26.57 19.64
CA TRP A 485 26.05 27.54 18.78
C TRP A 485 24.83 27.00 18.03
N GLN A 486 24.23 25.89 18.54
CA GLN A 486 23.02 25.27 18.02
C GLN A 486 23.14 24.69 16.60
N MET A 487 24.34 24.38 16.14
CA MET A 487 24.60 23.58 14.98
C MET A 487 24.52 22.09 15.35
N THR A 488 23.84 21.29 14.54
CA THR A 488 23.73 19.86 14.73
C THR A 488 24.42 19.14 13.57
N LEU A 489 25.31 18.22 13.91
CA LEU A 489 25.97 17.30 12.98
C LEU A 489 25.36 15.92 13.20
N SER A 490 24.78 15.33 12.17
CA SER A 490 24.21 13.98 12.21
C SER A 490 24.85 13.14 11.13
N THR A 491 25.21 11.91 11.45
CA THR A 491 25.70 10.96 10.46
C THR A 491 25.29 9.56 10.83
N ASN A 492 25.01 8.74 9.81
CA ASN A 492 24.83 7.32 9.98
C ASN A 492 25.55 6.54 8.89
N ILE A 493 26.14 5.44 9.29
CA ILE A 493 26.78 4.47 8.42
C ILE A 493 26.18 3.10 8.70
N THR A 494 25.73 2.41 7.66
CA THR A 494 25.07 1.11 7.76
C THR A 494 25.56 0.20 6.66
N ASN A 495 26.10 -0.95 7.04
CA ASN A 495 26.35 -2.04 6.10
C ASN A 495 25.11 -2.93 6.03
N GLN A 496 24.59 -3.14 4.83
CA GLN A 496 23.49 -4.05 4.54
C GLN A 496 24.02 -5.21 3.71
N SER A 497 23.72 -6.41 4.12
CA SER A 497 24.18 -7.64 3.46
C SER A 497 23.00 -8.51 3.12
N ARG A 498 22.96 -9.01 1.88
CA ARG A 498 21.94 -9.94 1.38
C ARG A 498 22.59 -11.28 1.10
N ARG A 499 21.92 -12.37 1.49
CA ARG A 499 22.40 -13.75 1.33
C ARG A 499 21.22 -14.69 1.09
N GLY A 500 21.53 -15.90 0.58
CA GLY A 500 20.57 -16.98 0.41
C GLY A 500 19.67 -16.83 -0.82
N TYR A 501 20.00 -15.91 -1.71
CA TYR A 501 19.39 -15.86 -3.04
C TYR A 501 20.01 -16.90 -3.96
N ASN A 502 19.20 -17.54 -4.79
CA ASN A 502 19.66 -18.53 -5.78
C ASN A 502 20.62 -17.90 -6.78
N ASP A 503 20.44 -16.63 -7.08
CA ASP A 503 21.33 -15.84 -7.91
C ASP A 503 22.42 -15.17 -7.05
N ALA A 504 23.67 -15.47 -7.38
CA ALA A 504 24.83 -14.99 -6.66
C ALA A 504 25.00 -13.46 -6.72
N SER A 505 24.53 -12.79 -7.77
CA SER A 505 24.64 -11.34 -7.95
C SER A 505 23.87 -10.54 -6.87
N TYR A 506 22.85 -11.17 -6.28
CA TYR A 506 22.07 -10.56 -5.21
C TYR A 506 22.61 -10.81 -3.80
N ASN A 507 23.63 -11.66 -3.68
CA ASN A 507 24.32 -11.92 -2.41
C ASN A 507 25.41 -10.87 -2.20
N ASN A 508 25.04 -9.62 -2.06
CA ASN A 508 25.92 -8.46 -2.02
C ASN A 508 26.02 -7.80 -0.65
N ASN A 509 26.96 -6.85 -0.52
CA ASN A 509 27.09 -5.96 0.62
C ASN A 509 26.99 -4.52 0.11
N GLU A 510 26.26 -3.69 0.86
CA GLU A 510 26.05 -2.28 0.56
C GLU A 510 26.41 -1.46 1.79
N LEU A 511 27.46 -0.64 1.70
CA LEU A 511 27.83 0.29 2.75
C LEU A 511 27.22 1.67 2.45
N ILE A 512 26.13 1.99 3.16
CA ILE A 512 25.38 3.23 2.96
C ILE A 512 25.81 4.25 4.01
N TRP A 513 26.29 5.39 3.58
CA TRP A 513 26.69 6.48 4.44
C TRP A 513 25.90 7.74 4.13
N ASN A 514 25.20 8.27 5.16
CA ASN A 514 24.45 9.52 5.10
C ASN A 514 24.99 10.53 6.12
N ALA A 515 24.96 11.80 5.79
CA ALA A 515 25.40 12.89 6.67
C ALA A 515 24.50 14.12 6.55
N GLN A 516 24.33 14.83 7.64
CA GLN A 516 23.53 16.05 7.71
C GLN A 516 24.24 17.09 8.60
N ILE A 517 24.21 18.34 8.17
CA ILE A 517 24.56 19.52 8.95
C ILE A 517 23.34 20.40 9.03
N ALA A 518 22.91 20.76 10.23
CA ALA A 518 21.76 21.63 10.45
C ALA A 518 22.11 22.78 11.40
N GLN A 519 21.78 24.03 11.02
CA GLN A 519 21.94 25.22 11.83
C GLN A 519 20.60 25.81 12.20
N ASN A 520 20.36 25.97 13.50
CA ASN A 520 19.22 26.71 14.00
C ASN A 520 19.53 28.20 14.04
N LEU A 521 18.63 28.98 13.45
CA LEU A 521 18.72 30.43 13.34
C LEU A 521 17.50 31.09 14.01
N LEU A 522 17.57 32.40 14.24
CA LEU A 522 16.45 33.20 14.77
C LEU A 522 15.86 32.60 16.07
N LYS A 523 16.73 32.19 17.00
CA LYS A 523 16.32 31.54 18.27
C LYS A 523 15.45 30.29 18.06
N GLY A 524 15.71 29.54 16.98
CA GLY A 524 14.99 28.31 16.63
C GLY A 524 13.73 28.52 15.79
N ALA A 525 13.43 29.74 15.35
CA ALA A 525 12.34 30.02 14.42
C ALA A 525 12.69 29.59 12.98
N ALA A 526 13.97 29.60 12.61
CA ALA A 526 14.44 29.11 11.32
C ALA A 526 15.46 27.99 11.50
N THR A 527 15.51 27.08 10.54
CA THR A 527 16.53 26.01 10.46
C THR A 527 16.98 25.90 9.00
N ILE A 528 18.27 25.90 8.76
CA ILE A 528 18.88 25.54 7.48
C ILE A 528 19.55 24.19 7.70
N SER A 529 19.34 23.22 6.82
CA SER A 529 20.08 21.96 6.84
C SER A 529 20.55 21.57 5.44
N PHE A 530 21.75 21.01 5.38
CA PHE A 530 22.32 20.37 4.21
C PHE A 530 22.45 18.87 4.52
N GLU A 531 21.93 18.04 3.64
CA GLU A 531 21.88 16.59 3.79
C GLU A 531 22.49 15.91 2.57
N MET A 532 23.29 14.88 2.80
CA MET A 532 23.84 14.00 1.76
C MET A 532 23.40 12.57 2.04
N TYR A 533 22.84 11.94 1.02
CA TYR A 533 22.38 10.56 1.05
C TYR A 533 23.26 9.67 0.20
N ASP A 534 23.54 8.46 0.70
CA ASP A 534 24.38 7.45 0.06
C ASP A 534 25.65 8.03 -0.58
N ILE A 535 26.50 8.64 0.27
CA ILE A 535 27.73 9.31 -0.14
C ILE A 535 28.66 8.36 -0.92
N LEU A 536 28.61 7.07 -0.61
CA LEU A 536 29.44 6.04 -1.24
C LEU A 536 28.84 5.46 -2.52
N LYS A 537 27.59 5.82 -2.87
CA LYS A 537 26.86 5.34 -4.07
C LYS A 537 26.74 3.81 -4.16
N GLN A 538 26.47 3.16 -3.03
CA GLN A 538 26.41 1.69 -2.97
C GLN A 538 25.00 1.11 -2.83
N GLN A 539 23.97 1.95 -2.68
CA GLN A 539 22.61 1.48 -2.56
C GLN A 539 22.11 0.88 -3.87
N SER A 540 21.66 -0.37 -3.87
CA SER A 540 21.04 -1.00 -5.03
C SER A 540 19.52 -0.80 -5.05
N ASN A 541 18.94 -0.83 -6.25
CA ASN A 541 17.53 -0.60 -6.53
C ASN A 541 16.87 -1.84 -7.14
N ILE A 542 17.15 -3.02 -6.58
CA ILE A 542 16.61 -4.27 -7.06
C ILE A 542 15.45 -4.72 -6.16
N SER A 543 14.34 -5.09 -6.79
CA SER A 543 13.16 -5.66 -6.14
C SER A 543 12.87 -7.04 -6.71
N ARG A 544 12.48 -7.96 -5.85
CA ARG A 544 12.02 -9.30 -6.20
C ARG A 544 10.66 -9.58 -5.64
N SER A 545 9.85 -10.30 -6.39
CA SER A 545 8.58 -10.82 -5.89
C SER A 545 8.34 -12.25 -6.38
N LEU A 546 7.79 -13.06 -5.49
CA LEU A 546 7.26 -14.39 -5.80
C LEU A 546 5.77 -14.40 -5.43
N SER A 547 4.92 -14.70 -6.40
CA SER A 547 3.50 -14.93 -6.21
C SER A 547 3.14 -16.39 -6.49
N ALA A 548 1.87 -16.74 -6.39
CA ALA A 548 1.42 -18.09 -6.67
C ALA A 548 1.58 -18.49 -8.16
N ASP A 549 1.67 -17.51 -9.05
CA ASP A 549 1.64 -17.66 -10.50
C ASP A 549 2.89 -17.10 -11.21
N MET A 550 3.68 -16.24 -10.57
CA MET A 550 4.78 -15.53 -11.20
C MET A 550 5.95 -15.27 -10.25
N ARG A 551 7.15 -15.35 -10.78
CA ARG A 551 8.38 -14.79 -10.18
C ARG A 551 8.84 -13.61 -11.01
N SER A 552 9.13 -12.47 -10.38
CA SER A 552 9.68 -11.31 -11.06
C SER A 552 10.89 -10.73 -10.34
N VAL A 553 11.81 -10.19 -11.11
CA VAL A 553 12.97 -9.43 -10.68
C VAL A 553 12.93 -8.11 -11.41
N THR A 554 13.01 -7.02 -10.68
CA THR A 554 12.96 -5.66 -11.25
C THR A 554 14.11 -4.83 -10.70
N GLU A 555 14.87 -4.23 -11.58
CA GLU A 555 15.87 -3.22 -11.26
C GLU A 555 15.32 -1.83 -11.61
N TYR A 556 15.48 -0.89 -10.68
CA TYR A 556 14.99 0.48 -10.84
C TYR A 556 16.16 1.43 -11.01
N ASN A 557 16.13 2.26 -12.04
CA ASN A 557 17.01 3.43 -12.11
C ASN A 557 16.43 4.54 -11.24
N SER A 558 16.93 4.69 -10.02
CA SER A 558 16.51 5.73 -9.10
C SER A 558 17.70 6.54 -8.59
N ILE A 559 17.43 7.77 -8.16
CA ILE A 559 18.44 8.64 -7.55
C ILE A 559 18.72 8.09 -6.15
N ASN A 560 19.85 7.42 -5.99
CA ASN A 560 20.28 6.89 -4.69
C ASN A 560 21.17 7.87 -3.95
N SER A 561 22.18 8.41 -4.64
CA SER A 561 23.14 9.36 -4.08
C SER A 561 22.76 10.77 -4.50
N TYR A 562 22.38 11.61 -3.54
CA TYR A 562 21.97 12.98 -3.78
C TYR A 562 22.19 13.85 -2.55
N CYS A 563 22.16 15.17 -2.75
CA CYS A 563 22.17 16.13 -1.67
C CYS A 563 20.89 16.98 -1.68
N MET A 564 20.50 17.45 -0.50
CA MET A 564 19.35 18.34 -0.32
C MET A 564 19.71 19.51 0.58
N LEU A 565 19.21 20.69 0.21
CA LEU A 565 19.24 21.88 1.06
C LEU A 565 17.81 22.17 1.53
N HIS A 566 17.62 22.21 2.84
CA HIS A 566 16.34 22.52 3.45
C HIS A 566 16.38 23.87 4.16
N PHE A 567 15.36 24.66 3.95
CA PHE A 567 15.07 25.85 4.74
C PHE A 567 13.69 25.71 5.38
N ILE A 568 13.65 25.71 6.71
CA ILE A 568 12.42 25.58 7.49
C ILE A 568 12.24 26.83 8.31
N TYR A 569 11.16 27.56 8.05
CA TYR A 569 10.77 28.71 8.88
C TYR A 569 9.45 28.43 9.59
N ARG A 570 9.42 28.66 10.91
CA ARG A 570 8.26 28.37 11.77
C ARG A 570 7.60 29.67 12.19
N LEU A 571 6.48 29.99 11.54
CA LEU A 571 5.61 31.12 11.91
C LEU A 571 4.79 30.76 13.15
N ASN A 572 5.10 31.37 14.30
CA ASN A 572 4.33 31.22 15.55
C ASN A 572 3.36 32.40 15.73
N ILE A 573 2.44 32.59 14.77
CA ILE A 573 1.54 33.74 14.75
C ILE A 573 0.42 33.64 15.82
N PHE A 574 0.07 32.44 16.31
CA PHE A 574 -1.09 32.21 17.17
C PHE A 574 -0.80 31.47 18.49
N GLY A 575 0.41 31.53 19.00
CA GLY A 575 0.77 30.80 20.22
C GLY A 575 0.60 31.61 21.51
N SER A 576 -0.36 31.30 22.38
CA SER A 576 -0.32 31.69 23.79
C SER A 576 0.95 31.11 24.48
N LYS A 577 1.47 31.76 25.53
CA LYS A 577 2.64 31.26 26.30
C LYS A 577 2.53 29.78 26.66
N GLY A 578 1.36 29.27 27.03
CA GLY A 578 1.13 27.87 27.39
C GLY A 578 1.17 26.88 26.19
N ALA A 579 0.89 27.35 24.97
CA ALA A 579 1.06 26.53 23.75
C ALA A 579 2.55 26.45 23.34
N ARG A 580 3.33 27.51 23.58
CA ARG A 580 4.79 27.53 23.42
C ARG A 580 5.49 26.53 24.33
N ASP A 581 5.12 26.49 25.61
CA ASP A 581 5.72 25.58 26.60
C ASP A 581 5.36 24.11 26.32
N LYS A 582 4.15 23.84 25.84
CA LYS A 582 3.75 22.49 25.39
C LYS A 582 4.49 22.06 24.11
N MET A 583 4.71 22.97 23.17
CA MET A 583 5.53 22.69 21.97
C MET A 583 7.02 22.50 22.29
N MET A 584 7.57 23.27 23.20
CA MET A 584 8.97 23.07 23.64
C MET A 584 9.15 21.77 24.43
N ASN A 585 8.18 21.38 25.24
CA ASN A 585 8.21 20.11 25.98
C ASN A 585 7.91 18.89 25.12
N SER A 586 7.11 18.99 24.07
CA SER A 586 6.92 17.91 23.09
C SER A 586 8.16 17.65 22.22
N ARG A 587 9.04 18.63 22.05
CA ARG A 587 10.33 18.48 21.36
C ARG A 587 11.37 17.63 22.11
N ARG A 588 11.20 17.46 23.44
CA ARG A 588 12.04 16.54 24.22
C ARG A 588 11.68 15.07 24.03
N GLY A 589 10.60 14.76 23.30
CA GLY A 589 10.10 13.40 23.09
C GLY A 589 10.09 12.91 21.63
N PHE A 590 10.35 13.75 20.64
CA PHE A 590 10.50 13.30 19.25
C PHE A 590 12.00 13.27 18.92
N GLY A 591 12.56 12.08 18.90
CA GLY A 591 13.76 11.80 18.15
C GLY A 591 13.54 12.30 16.72
N GLY A 592 14.56 12.91 16.12
CA GLY A 592 14.55 13.36 14.73
C GLY A 592 14.03 12.26 13.81
N PRO A 593 13.65 12.58 12.56
CA PRO A 593 13.21 11.58 11.61
C PRO A 593 14.26 10.48 11.56
N GLY A 594 13.91 9.30 12.06
CA GLY A 594 14.77 8.15 11.98
C GLY A 594 15.00 7.92 10.48
N PHE A 595 16.25 8.00 10.06
CA PHE A 595 16.66 7.50 8.76
C PHE A 595 16.38 5.99 8.74
N GLY A 596 15.14 5.61 8.47
CA GLY A 596 14.80 4.24 8.14
C GLY A 596 15.15 4.02 6.68
N PRO A 597 15.77 2.91 6.30
CA PRO A 597 15.86 2.54 4.90
C PRO A 597 14.44 2.57 4.33
N GLY A 598 14.23 3.36 3.29
CA GLY A 598 12.95 3.53 2.64
C GLY A 598 12.43 2.20 2.13
N GLY A 599 11.66 1.53 2.95
CA GLY A 599 10.86 0.40 2.51
C GLY A 599 9.80 0.95 1.56
N HIS A 600 10.02 0.80 0.26
CA HIS A 600 8.97 0.97 -0.71
C HIS A 600 7.83 0.04 -0.33
N ARG A 601 6.79 0.60 0.28
CA ARG A 601 5.51 -0.08 0.36
C ARG A 601 4.95 -0.12 -1.06
N GLY A 602 5.25 -1.19 -1.77
CA GLY A 602 4.45 -1.57 -2.91
C GLY A 602 3.00 -1.65 -2.43
N ARG A 603 2.14 -0.79 -2.94
CA ARG A 603 0.70 -0.99 -2.82
C ARG A 603 0.37 -2.20 -3.68
N PRO A 604 -0.29 -3.22 -3.15
CA PRO A 604 -0.88 -4.23 -4.02
C PRO A 604 -1.98 -3.54 -4.83
N PHE A 605 -1.96 -3.79 -6.11
CA PHE A 605 -3.03 -3.46 -7.05
C PHE A 605 -4.34 -4.17 -6.68
#